data_78c602431ab7ecefb7c7d34c78d9d210
#
_entry.id   78c602431ab7ecefb7c7d34c78d9d210
#
_cell.length_a   1.000
_cell.length_b   1.000
_cell.length_c   1.000
_cell.angle_alpha   90.00
_cell.angle_beta   90.00
_cell.angle_gamma   90.00
#
_symmetry.space_group_name_H-M   'P 1'
#
loop_
_entity.id
_entity.type
_entity.pdbx_description
1 polymer ?
#
loop_
_entity_poly.entity_id
_entity_poly.type
_entity_poly.pdbx_seq_one_letter_code
_entity_poly.pdbx_strand_id
1 'polypeptide(L)'
;EIRLSLVGSEMCIRDRYSPHDYQTYAVDYIETHPVATVFLDMGLGKTSITLTAINDLLFDSFEVHRVLVIAPLRVARDTWTAEVDKWDHLQNLICSVAVGTESERKTALMRPADIYIINRENVQWLVEESGIPFTFDMIVIDELSSFKNHNTKRFKSILKVRPKVNRIVGLTGTPASNGLMDLWAEFRILDMGQRLGRFITKYRTDYFMPDKRNGQIIY
;
A
#
# COMPACT_ATOMS: atom_id res chain seq x y z
N GLU A 1 31.16 -42.64 -22.51
CA GLU A 1 30.67 -42.08 -21.22
C GLU A 1 29.98 -40.72 -21.46
N ILE A 2 28.68 -40.74 -21.47
CA ILE A 2 27.85 -39.51 -21.57
C ILE A 2 27.66 -39.03 -20.15
N ARG A 3 28.34 -37.96 -19.76
CA ARG A 3 28.01 -37.21 -18.53
C ARG A 3 26.73 -36.45 -18.76
N LEU A 4 25.65 -36.97 -18.26
CA LEU A 4 24.41 -36.21 -18.02
C LEU A 4 24.67 -35.19 -16.91
N SER A 5 24.84 -33.92 -17.31
CA SER A 5 24.79 -32.78 -16.39
C SER A 5 23.37 -32.65 -15.94
N LEU A 6 23.06 -33.11 -14.75
CA LEU A 6 21.87 -32.74 -14.02
C LEU A 6 22.00 -31.26 -13.63
N VAL A 7 21.47 -30.37 -14.45
CA VAL A 7 21.15 -29.02 -14.04
C VAL A 7 19.99 -29.19 -13.07
N GLY A 8 20.28 -29.23 -11.79
CA GLY A 8 19.27 -29.16 -10.75
C GLY A 8 18.53 -27.84 -10.89
N SER A 9 17.27 -27.88 -11.34
CA SER A 9 16.34 -26.83 -11.01
C SER A 9 16.25 -26.78 -9.49
N GLU A 10 16.81 -25.76 -8.87
CA GLU A 10 16.49 -25.45 -7.48
C GLU A 10 14.98 -25.24 -7.42
N MET A 11 14.29 -26.27 -6.99
CA MET A 11 12.87 -26.20 -6.68
C MET A 11 12.82 -25.31 -5.44
N CYS A 12 12.50 -24.03 -5.63
CA CYS A 12 12.26 -23.11 -4.52
C CYS A 12 11.18 -23.73 -3.63
N ILE A 13 11.60 -24.26 -2.47
CA ILE A 13 10.68 -24.78 -1.46
C ILE A 13 9.96 -23.55 -0.90
N ARG A 14 8.69 -23.39 -1.27
CA ARG A 14 7.83 -22.36 -0.70
C ARG A 14 7.33 -22.82 0.65
N ASP A 15 7.25 -21.89 1.59
CA ASP A 15 6.71 -22.17 2.90
C ASP A 15 5.18 -22.29 2.82
N ARG A 16 4.61 -23.24 3.55
CA ARG A 16 3.18 -23.33 3.71
C ARG A 16 2.69 -22.19 4.60
N TYR A 17 1.72 -21.43 4.13
CA TYR A 17 1.14 -20.35 4.91
C TYR A 17 0.24 -20.91 6.02
N SER A 18 0.52 -20.53 7.25
CA SER A 18 -0.29 -20.88 8.43
C SER A 18 -0.50 -19.61 9.27
N PRO A 19 -1.57 -18.86 9.00
CA PRO A 19 -1.81 -17.57 9.66
C PRO A 19 -2.17 -17.77 11.14
N HIS A 20 -1.75 -16.82 11.96
CA HIS A 20 -2.28 -16.64 13.30
C HIS A 20 -3.70 -16.06 13.25
N ASP A 21 -4.47 -16.22 14.32
CA ASP A 21 -5.87 -15.75 14.39
C ASP A 21 -6.01 -14.26 14.04
N TYR A 22 -5.10 -13.41 14.53
CA TYR A 22 -5.12 -11.99 14.23
C TYR A 22 -4.83 -11.69 12.74
N GLN A 23 -4.05 -12.53 12.07
CA GLN A 23 -3.77 -12.39 10.65
C GLN A 23 -4.99 -12.77 9.82
N THR A 24 -5.63 -13.89 10.16
CA THR A 24 -6.90 -14.29 9.54
C THR A 24 -7.95 -13.19 9.69
N TYR A 25 -8.13 -12.66 10.91
CA TYR A 25 -9.05 -11.55 11.14
C TYR A 25 -8.71 -10.31 10.29
N ALA A 26 -7.42 -9.99 10.14
CA ALA A 26 -7.01 -8.84 9.35
C ALA A 26 -7.21 -9.06 7.84
N VAL A 27 -7.06 -10.29 7.34
CA VAL A 27 -7.40 -10.66 5.95
C VAL A 27 -8.89 -10.47 5.72
N ASP A 28 -9.75 -11.09 6.53
CA ASP A 28 -11.21 -10.97 6.45
C ASP A 28 -11.67 -9.50 6.52
N TYR A 29 -10.99 -8.70 7.36
CA TYR A 29 -11.30 -7.28 7.49
C TYR A 29 -10.97 -6.50 6.20
N ILE A 30 -9.83 -6.78 5.55
CA ILE A 30 -9.47 -6.16 4.28
C ILE A 30 -10.47 -6.55 3.19
N GLU A 31 -10.86 -7.81 3.13
CA GLU A 31 -11.80 -8.31 2.10
C GLU A 31 -13.19 -7.70 2.25
N THR A 32 -13.68 -7.60 3.47
CA THR A 32 -15.04 -7.11 3.75
C THR A 32 -15.16 -5.59 3.76
N HIS A 33 -14.04 -4.85 3.87
CA HIS A 33 -14.06 -3.38 3.97
C HIS A 33 -13.28 -2.74 2.82
N PRO A 34 -13.95 -2.01 1.91
CA PRO A 34 -13.29 -1.30 0.80
C PRO A 34 -12.27 -0.25 1.28
N VAL A 35 -12.41 0.24 2.49
CA VAL A 35 -11.46 1.18 3.13
C VAL A 35 -10.97 0.55 4.43
N ALA A 36 -9.79 0.00 4.42
CA ALA A 36 -9.20 -0.71 5.56
C ALA A 36 -7.87 -0.09 6.01
N THR A 37 -7.57 -0.24 7.29
CA THR A 37 -6.26 0.08 7.86
C THR A 37 -5.79 -1.06 8.75
N VAL A 38 -4.54 -1.42 8.59
CA VAL A 38 -3.88 -2.46 9.40
C VAL A 38 -2.79 -1.82 10.25
N PHE A 39 -3.08 -1.66 11.53
CA PHE A 39 -2.17 -1.10 12.53
C PHE A 39 -1.53 -2.27 13.29
N LEU A 40 -0.39 -2.72 12.81
CA LEU A 40 0.39 -3.80 13.39
C LEU A 40 1.85 -3.40 13.46
N ASP A 41 2.55 -3.82 14.50
CA ASP A 41 3.98 -3.58 14.65
C ASP A 41 4.80 -4.23 13.53
N MET A 42 6.08 -3.85 13.44
CA MET A 42 6.99 -4.47 12.47
C MET A 42 7.14 -5.97 12.73
N GLY A 43 7.23 -6.75 11.67
CA GLY A 43 7.41 -8.21 11.76
C GLY A 43 6.13 -9.02 12.00
N LEU A 44 4.97 -8.40 12.20
CA LEU A 44 3.70 -9.10 12.41
C LEU A 44 2.97 -9.51 11.10
N GLY A 45 3.68 -9.53 9.97
CA GLY A 45 3.15 -10.09 8.72
C GLY A 45 2.18 -9.20 7.96
N LYS A 46 2.27 -7.85 8.09
CA LYS A 46 1.39 -6.93 7.33
C LYS A 46 1.39 -7.22 5.82
N THR A 47 2.57 -7.51 5.27
CA THR A 47 2.73 -7.79 3.83
C THR A 47 2.04 -9.09 3.44
N SER A 48 2.27 -10.19 4.17
CA SER A 48 1.62 -11.49 3.89
C SER A 48 0.11 -11.42 4.08
N ILE A 49 -0.40 -10.76 5.13
CA ILE A 49 -1.82 -10.49 5.34
C ILE A 49 -2.42 -9.80 4.12
N THR A 50 -1.79 -8.71 3.67
CA THR A 50 -2.31 -7.91 2.56
C THR A 50 -2.24 -8.66 1.24
N LEU A 51 -1.16 -9.41 0.99
CA LEU A 51 -1.03 -10.24 -0.22
C LEU A 51 -2.06 -11.37 -0.24
N THR A 52 -2.37 -11.99 0.91
CA THR A 52 -3.44 -13.00 1.00
C THR A 52 -4.77 -12.39 0.64
N ALA A 53 -5.15 -11.27 1.24
CA ALA A 53 -6.40 -10.58 0.90
C ALA A 53 -6.46 -10.15 -0.58
N ILE A 54 -5.34 -9.67 -1.15
CA ILE A 54 -5.26 -9.33 -2.57
C ILE A 54 -5.47 -10.57 -3.44
N ASN A 55 -4.86 -11.70 -3.10
CA ASN A 55 -5.02 -12.96 -3.82
C ASN A 55 -6.51 -13.38 -3.88
N ASP A 56 -7.18 -13.34 -2.75
CA ASP A 56 -8.59 -13.74 -2.63
C ASP A 56 -9.52 -12.74 -3.36
N LEU A 57 -9.22 -11.43 -3.28
CA LEU A 57 -9.95 -10.40 -4.03
C LEU A 57 -9.75 -10.49 -5.55
N LEU A 58 -8.59 -10.95 -6.03
CA LEU A 58 -8.29 -11.12 -7.45
C LEU A 58 -8.87 -12.40 -8.03
N PHE A 59 -8.72 -13.53 -7.31
CA PHE A 59 -8.94 -14.87 -7.90
C PHE A 59 -10.17 -15.59 -7.35
N ASP A 60 -10.64 -15.25 -6.14
CA ASP A 60 -11.82 -15.89 -5.56
C ASP A 60 -13.08 -15.03 -5.71
N SER A 61 -13.04 -13.77 -5.30
CA SER A 61 -14.20 -12.87 -5.39
C SER A 61 -14.26 -12.05 -6.68
N PHE A 62 -13.14 -11.89 -7.40
CA PHE A 62 -13.01 -11.08 -8.62
C PHE A 62 -13.42 -9.61 -8.45
N GLU A 63 -13.30 -9.07 -7.24
CA GLU A 63 -13.65 -7.69 -6.94
C GLU A 63 -12.56 -6.69 -7.35
N VAL A 64 -11.36 -7.17 -7.57
CA VAL A 64 -10.16 -6.39 -7.91
C VAL A 64 -9.51 -6.96 -9.15
N HIS A 65 -8.95 -6.10 -10.02
CA HIS A 65 -8.27 -6.53 -11.23
C HIS A 65 -6.83 -6.02 -11.31
N ARG A 66 -6.55 -4.85 -10.74
CA ARG A 66 -5.22 -4.24 -10.77
C ARG A 66 -4.91 -3.52 -9.47
N VAL A 67 -3.88 -3.95 -8.80
CA VAL A 67 -3.45 -3.39 -7.51
C VAL A 67 -2.22 -2.51 -7.67
N LEU A 68 -2.23 -1.33 -7.06
CA LEU A 68 -1.05 -0.48 -6.91
C LEU A 68 -0.58 -0.51 -5.45
N VAL A 69 0.63 -1.01 -5.23
CA VAL A 69 1.32 -0.93 -3.95
C VAL A 69 2.27 0.26 -3.95
N ILE A 70 2.12 1.13 -2.97
CA ILE A 70 2.97 2.31 -2.76
C ILE A 70 3.76 2.09 -1.48
N ALA A 71 5.07 1.95 -1.57
CA ALA A 71 5.93 1.60 -0.45
C ALA A 71 7.21 2.44 -0.39
N PRO A 72 7.97 2.43 0.72
CA PRO A 72 9.34 2.94 0.75
C PRO A 72 10.23 2.21 -0.27
N LEU A 73 11.22 2.91 -0.86
CA LEU A 73 12.01 2.39 -1.99
C LEU A 73 12.59 0.97 -1.77
N ARG A 74 13.18 0.69 -0.60
CA ARG A 74 13.74 -0.64 -0.31
C ARG A 74 12.64 -1.71 -0.24
N VAL A 75 11.53 -1.39 0.41
CA VAL A 75 10.38 -2.30 0.54
C VAL A 75 9.72 -2.55 -0.82
N ALA A 76 9.56 -1.50 -1.63
CA ALA A 76 9.02 -1.60 -2.99
C ALA A 76 9.88 -2.46 -3.92
N ARG A 77 11.21 -2.41 -3.75
CA ARG A 77 12.14 -3.16 -4.61
C ARG A 77 12.18 -4.64 -4.27
N ASP A 78 12.23 -4.97 -2.98
CA ASP A 78 12.67 -6.30 -2.54
C ASP A 78 11.61 -7.05 -1.70
N THR A 79 10.89 -6.37 -0.80
CA THR A 79 10.08 -7.06 0.24
C THR A 79 8.83 -7.71 -0.31
N TRP A 80 8.05 -6.99 -1.13
CA TRP A 80 6.76 -7.47 -1.62
C TRP A 80 6.91 -8.68 -2.54
N THR A 81 7.89 -8.66 -3.44
CA THR A 81 8.18 -9.80 -4.33
C THR A 81 8.72 -10.99 -3.56
N ALA A 82 9.62 -10.76 -2.60
CA ALA A 82 10.14 -11.82 -1.75
C ALA A 82 9.05 -12.51 -0.92
N GLU A 83 8.05 -11.77 -0.43
CA GLU A 83 6.91 -12.38 0.27
C GLU A 83 6.02 -13.20 -0.68
N VAL A 84 5.80 -12.77 -1.93
CA VAL A 84 5.08 -13.57 -2.93
C VAL A 84 5.85 -14.87 -3.24
N ASP A 85 7.16 -14.80 -3.38
CA ASP A 85 7.98 -15.97 -3.67
C ASP A 85 8.07 -16.94 -2.48
N LYS A 86 7.91 -16.43 -1.28
CA LYS A 86 8.02 -17.23 -0.04
C LYS A 86 6.83 -18.16 0.17
N TRP A 87 5.60 -17.70 -0.09
CA TRP A 87 4.39 -18.41 0.32
C TRP A 87 3.77 -19.20 -0.83
N ASP A 88 3.36 -20.45 -0.56
CA ASP A 88 2.79 -21.39 -1.53
C ASP A 88 1.48 -20.91 -2.16
N HIS A 89 0.59 -20.32 -1.36
CA HIS A 89 -0.72 -19.83 -1.80
C HIS A 89 -0.65 -18.57 -2.68
N LEU A 90 0.47 -17.87 -2.69
CA LEU A 90 0.65 -16.64 -3.49
C LEU A 90 1.33 -16.87 -4.85
N GLN A 91 1.58 -18.11 -5.23
CA GLN A 91 2.34 -18.48 -6.43
C GLN A 91 1.75 -17.99 -7.76
N ASN A 92 0.47 -17.68 -7.80
CA ASN A 92 -0.21 -17.21 -9.00
C ASN A 92 -0.16 -15.69 -9.17
N LEU A 93 0.28 -14.95 -8.15
CA LEU A 93 0.37 -13.49 -8.20
C LEU A 93 1.56 -13.04 -9.06
N ILE A 94 1.28 -12.20 -10.03
CA ILE A 94 2.28 -11.59 -10.91
C ILE A 94 2.55 -10.17 -10.44
N CYS A 95 3.79 -9.92 -9.98
CA CYS A 95 4.24 -8.60 -9.56
C CYS A 95 5.07 -7.90 -10.62
N SER A 96 4.88 -6.59 -10.78
CA SER A 96 5.72 -5.71 -11.58
C SER A 96 6.26 -4.57 -10.75
N VAL A 97 7.58 -4.50 -10.59
CA VAL A 97 8.26 -3.50 -9.74
C VAL A 97 8.65 -2.29 -10.58
N ALA A 98 7.95 -1.17 -10.36
CA ALA A 98 8.13 0.09 -11.09
C ALA A 98 9.02 1.06 -10.30
N VAL A 99 10.30 0.72 -10.15
CA VAL A 99 11.33 1.54 -9.50
C VAL A 99 12.51 1.79 -10.47
N GLY A 100 13.41 2.70 -10.11
CA GLY A 100 14.57 3.04 -10.95
C GLY A 100 14.33 4.24 -11.85
N THR A 101 14.90 4.25 -13.05
CA THR A 101 14.78 5.31 -14.07
C THR A 101 13.34 5.42 -14.60
N GLU A 102 13.03 6.53 -15.23
CA GLU A 102 11.69 6.73 -15.83
C GLU A 102 11.37 5.66 -16.88
N SER A 103 12.34 5.28 -17.70
CA SER A 103 12.18 4.26 -18.73
C SER A 103 11.88 2.88 -18.10
N GLU A 104 12.62 2.51 -17.07
CA GLU A 104 12.38 1.25 -16.33
C GLU A 104 10.99 1.22 -15.69
N ARG A 105 10.57 2.32 -15.05
CA ARG A 105 9.23 2.43 -14.46
C ARG A 105 8.13 2.34 -15.51
N LYS A 106 8.27 3.03 -16.65
CA LYS A 106 7.29 2.95 -17.76
C LYS A 106 7.20 1.52 -18.28
N THR A 107 8.33 0.87 -18.52
CA THR A 107 8.36 -0.53 -18.97
C THR A 107 7.66 -1.45 -17.99
N ALA A 108 7.93 -1.30 -16.69
CA ALA A 108 7.29 -2.11 -15.65
C ALA A 108 5.77 -1.88 -15.60
N LEU A 109 5.30 -0.62 -15.67
CA LEU A 109 3.87 -0.30 -15.63
C LEU A 109 3.09 -0.75 -16.87
N MET A 110 3.77 -0.97 -18.00
CA MET A 110 3.17 -1.46 -19.24
C MET A 110 3.14 -3.00 -19.34
N ARG A 111 3.89 -3.72 -18.50
CA ARG A 111 3.84 -5.19 -18.44
C ARG A 111 2.50 -5.64 -17.85
N PRO A 112 1.88 -6.73 -18.36
CA PRO A 112 0.76 -7.36 -17.68
C PRO A 112 1.20 -7.88 -16.30
N ALA A 113 0.49 -7.46 -15.26
CA ALA A 113 0.70 -7.91 -13.89
C ALA A 113 -0.58 -7.65 -13.06
N ASP A 114 -0.70 -8.36 -11.95
CA ASP A 114 -1.79 -8.22 -10.99
C ASP A 114 -1.47 -7.08 -10.00
N ILE A 115 -0.21 -7.04 -9.56
CA ILE A 115 0.28 -6.09 -8.55
C ILE A 115 1.41 -5.26 -9.15
N TYR A 116 1.24 -3.95 -9.14
CA TYR A 116 2.26 -2.98 -9.53
C TYR A 116 2.81 -2.31 -8.28
N ILE A 117 4.12 -2.31 -8.12
CA ILE A 117 4.78 -1.81 -6.91
C ILE A 117 5.62 -0.60 -7.26
N ILE A 118 5.33 0.54 -6.64
CA ILE A 118 6.04 1.80 -6.87
C ILE A 118 6.55 2.38 -5.54
N ASN A 119 7.69 3.07 -5.59
CA ASN A 119 8.12 3.81 -4.41
C ASN A 119 7.33 5.11 -4.26
N ARG A 120 7.04 5.47 -3.02
CA ARG A 120 6.19 6.63 -2.66
C ARG A 120 6.66 7.97 -3.24
N GLU A 121 7.96 8.11 -3.49
CA GLU A 121 8.54 9.33 -4.09
C GLU A 121 8.10 9.53 -5.55
N ASN A 122 7.78 8.44 -6.26
CA ASN A 122 7.39 8.46 -7.66
C ASN A 122 5.86 8.54 -7.89
N VAL A 123 5.07 8.61 -6.83
CA VAL A 123 3.60 8.71 -6.93
C VAL A 123 3.15 9.93 -7.72
N GLN A 124 3.75 11.10 -7.48
CA GLN A 124 3.45 12.30 -8.24
C GLN A 124 3.73 12.08 -9.73
N TRP A 125 4.91 11.57 -10.06
CA TRP A 125 5.29 11.26 -11.43
C TRP A 125 4.28 10.32 -12.10
N LEU A 126 3.88 9.23 -11.43
CA LEU A 126 2.90 8.28 -11.96
C LEU A 126 1.58 8.98 -12.33
N VAL A 127 1.08 9.83 -11.43
CA VAL A 127 -0.26 10.43 -11.55
C VAL A 127 -0.27 11.62 -12.52
N GLU A 128 0.81 12.42 -12.58
CA GLU A 128 0.80 13.72 -13.23
C GLU A 128 1.72 13.80 -14.46
N GLU A 129 2.76 12.98 -14.56
CA GLU A 129 3.84 13.18 -15.52
C GLU A 129 4.10 11.98 -16.43
N SER A 130 3.76 10.77 -15.99
CA SER A 130 4.08 9.52 -16.70
C SER A 130 3.42 9.38 -18.07
N GLY A 131 2.25 10.00 -18.25
CA GLY A 131 1.37 9.80 -19.41
C GLY A 131 0.64 8.45 -19.40
N ILE A 132 0.84 7.61 -18.37
CA ILE A 132 0.19 6.30 -18.26
C ILE A 132 -1.19 6.46 -17.61
N PRO A 133 -2.27 5.92 -18.21
CA PRO A 133 -3.58 5.98 -17.61
C PRO A 133 -3.61 5.31 -16.23
N PHE A 134 -4.23 5.97 -15.25
CA PHE A 134 -4.42 5.41 -13.92
C PHE A 134 -5.61 4.45 -13.93
N THR A 135 -5.35 3.16 -13.98
CA THR A 135 -6.34 2.08 -14.14
C THR A 135 -6.35 1.11 -12.97
N PHE A 136 -5.79 1.50 -11.84
CA PHE A 136 -5.78 0.69 -10.62
C PHE A 136 -7.09 0.87 -9.87
N ASP A 137 -7.72 -0.24 -9.52
CA ASP A 137 -8.96 -0.29 -8.75
C ASP A 137 -8.74 -0.50 -7.25
N MET A 138 -7.55 -0.96 -6.88
CA MET A 138 -7.11 -1.03 -5.48
C MET A 138 -5.75 -0.36 -5.28
N ILE A 139 -5.62 0.38 -4.17
CA ILE A 139 -4.35 0.95 -3.70
C ILE A 139 -4.00 0.37 -2.33
N VAL A 140 -2.75 -0.03 -2.16
CA VAL A 140 -2.15 -0.33 -0.87
C VAL A 140 -1.07 0.71 -0.57
N ILE A 141 -1.15 1.35 0.57
CA ILE A 141 -0.11 2.29 1.04
C ILE A 141 0.64 1.64 2.19
N ASP A 142 1.83 1.16 1.87
CA ASP A 142 2.75 0.64 2.87
C ASP A 142 3.51 1.79 3.53
N GLU A 143 3.49 1.82 4.85
CA GLU A 143 3.89 2.94 5.69
C GLU A 143 3.03 4.19 5.45
N LEU A 144 1.72 4.08 5.77
CA LEU A 144 0.72 5.13 5.63
C LEU A 144 1.13 6.42 6.34
N SER A 145 1.79 6.33 7.49
CA SER A 145 2.34 7.46 8.26
C SER A 145 3.28 8.37 7.45
N SER A 146 3.83 7.87 6.34
CA SER A 146 4.63 8.68 5.42
C SER A 146 3.82 9.74 4.67
N PHE A 147 2.50 9.67 4.69
CA PHE A 147 1.57 10.61 4.04
C PHE A 147 0.93 11.63 5.00
N LYS A 148 1.37 11.68 6.25
CA LYS A 148 0.87 12.61 7.28
C LYS A 148 0.98 14.11 6.92
N ASN A 149 1.89 14.50 6.03
CA ASN A 149 2.00 15.88 5.57
C ASN A 149 1.13 16.12 4.32
N HIS A 150 -0.03 16.74 4.52
CA HIS A 150 -1.01 17.05 3.49
C HIS A 150 -0.56 18.10 2.46
N ASN A 151 0.52 18.84 2.72
CA ASN A 151 1.04 19.82 1.78
C ASN A 151 1.92 19.20 0.68
N THR A 152 2.35 17.96 0.85
CA THR A 152 3.24 17.28 -0.10
C THR A 152 2.56 17.02 -1.44
N LYS A 153 3.34 17.08 -2.51
CA LYS A 153 2.85 16.81 -3.87
C LYS A 153 2.29 15.38 -3.97
N ARG A 154 2.99 14.39 -3.39
CA ARG A 154 2.53 12.98 -3.39
C ARG A 154 1.17 12.80 -2.72
N PHE A 155 0.89 13.50 -1.60
CA PHE A 155 -0.42 13.49 -0.95
C PHE A 155 -1.50 14.02 -1.88
N LYS A 156 -1.25 15.19 -2.50
CA LYS A 156 -2.19 15.81 -3.44
C LYS A 156 -2.44 14.94 -4.67
N SER A 157 -1.41 14.26 -5.18
CA SER A 157 -1.53 13.35 -6.33
C SER A 157 -2.40 12.13 -6.01
N ILE A 158 -2.23 11.51 -4.83
CA ILE A 158 -3.13 10.43 -4.40
C ILE A 158 -4.58 10.90 -4.31
N LEU A 159 -4.83 12.08 -3.73
CA LEU A 159 -6.19 12.62 -3.65
C LEU A 159 -6.85 12.84 -5.02
N LYS A 160 -6.08 13.15 -6.08
CA LYS A 160 -6.62 13.31 -7.45
C LYS A 160 -7.13 11.98 -8.02
N VAL A 161 -6.46 10.88 -7.73
CA VAL A 161 -6.82 9.55 -8.25
C VAL A 161 -7.71 8.75 -7.31
N ARG A 162 -7.77 9.11 -6.02
CA ARG A 162 -8.58 8.39 -5.01
C ARG A 162 -10.03 8.14 -5.42
N PRO A 163 -10.74 9.09 -6.09
CA PRO A 163 -12.13 8.84 -6.54
C PRO A 163 -12.27 7.74 -7.60
N LYS A 164 -11.18 7.34 -8.25
CA LYS A 164 -11.16 6.26 -9.26
C LYS A 164 -10.87 4.89 -8.66
N VAL A 165 -10.57 4.84 -7.36
CA VAL A 165 -10.10 3.64 -6.66
C VAL A 165 -11.24 3.09 -5.82
N ASN A 166 -11.60 1.85 -6.04
CA ASN A 166 -12.67 1.17 -5.32
C ASN A 166 -12.24 0.76 -3.91
N ARG A 167 -11.01 0.25 -3.77
CA ARG A 167 -10.49 -0.27 -2.52
C ARG A 167 -9.16 0.39 -2.14
N ILE A 168 -8.98 0.70 -0.86
CA ILE A 168 -7.72 1.23 -0.35
C ILE A 168 -7.37 0.60 1.00
N VAL A 169 -6.11 0.20 1.13
CA VAL A 169 -5.57 -0.35 2.38
C VAL A 169 -4.37 0.48 2.82
N GLY A 170 -4.39 0.94 4.06
CA GLY A 170 -3.26 1.61 4.69
C GLY A 170 -2.58 0.71 5.70
N LEU A 171 -1.27 0.55 5.60
CA LEU A 171 -0.45 -0.26 6.51
C LEU A 171 0.49 0.67 7.29
N THR A 172 0.53 0.55 8.61
CA THR A 172 1.54 1.22 9.43
C THR A 172 1.67 0.57 10.80
N GLY A 173 2.88 0.64 11.38
CA GLY A 173 3.11 0.30 12.79
C GLY A 173 3.00 1.50 13.72
N THR A 174 2.99 2.72 13.16
CA THR A 174 3.06 3.97 13.94
C THR A 174 2.06 5.00 13.41
N PRO A 175 0.75 4.81 13.60
CA PRO A 175 -0.28 5.64 12.97
C PRO A 175 -0.24 7.12 13.42
N ALA A 176 0.21 7.40 14.62
CA ALA A 176 0.22 8.75 15.20
C ALA A 176 1.61 9.12 15.74
N SER A 177 2.65 8.95 14.92
CA SER A 177 4.05 9.11 15.36
C SER A 177 4.40 10.49 15.94
N ASN A 178 3.71 11.56 15.53
CA ASN A 178 3.87 12.91 16.09
C ASN A 178 2.60 13.42 16.80
N GLY A 179 1.69 12.51 17.11
CA GLY A 179 0.42 12.83 17.76
C GLY A 179 -0.79 12.71 16.82
N LEU A 180 -1.98 12.85 17.39
CA LEU A 180 -3.25 12.61 16.71
C LEU A 180 -3.50 13.54 15.50
N MET A 181 -2.77 14.65 15.38
CA MET A 181 -2.83 15.54 14.22
C MET A 181 -2.43 14.86 12.91
N ASP A 182 -1.53 13.86 12.96
CA ASP A 182 -1.08 13.11 11.79
C ASP A 182 -2.24 12.32 11.16
N LEU A 183 -3.15 11.80 11.97
CA LEU A 183 -4.27 10.96 11.53
C LEU A 183 -5.18 11.65 10.52
N TRP A 184 -5.36 12.97 10.60
CA TRP A 184 -6.22 13.67 9.64
C TRP A 184 -5.78 13.46 8.19
N ALA A 185 -4.50 13.58 7.91
CA ALA A 185 -3.98 13.43 6.56
C ALA A 185 -4.09 11.97 6.08
N GLU A 186 -3.81 11.02 6.95
CA GLU A 186 -3.90 9.59 6.66
C GLU A 186 -5.36 9.21 6.33
N PHE A 187 -6.31 9.56 7.18
CA PHE A 187 -7.73 9.27 6.94
C PHE A 187 -8.30 10.08 5.77
N ARG A 188 -7.77 11.28 5.51
CA ARG A 188 -8.18 12.07 4.35
C ARG A 188 -7.87 11.37 3.02
N ILE A 189 -6.78 10.62 2.93
CA ILE A 189 -6.47 9.75 1.78
C ILE A 189 -7.39 8.54 1.75
N LEU A 190 -7.59 7.88 2.88
CA LEU A 190 -8.32 6.63 2.95
C LEU A 190 -9.80 6.80 2.58
N ASP A 191 -10.50 7.71 3.25
CA ASP A 191 -11.96 7.84 3.14
C ASP A 191 -12.44 9.20 2.59
N MET A 192 -11.54 10.01 2.02
CA MET A 192 -11.85 11.33 1.46
C MET A 192 -12.44 12.31 2.49
N GLY A 193 -12.16 12.08 3.78
CA GLY A 193 -12.59 12.92 4.89
C GLY A 193 -13.99 12.61 5.41
N GLN A 194 -14.48 11.38 5.26
CA GLN A 194 -15.75 10.95 5.82
C GLN A 194 -15.72 10.90 7.35
N ARG A 195 -14.63 10.35 7.93
CA ARG A 195 -14.48 10.20 9.39
C ARG A 195 -14.00 11.48 10.08
N LEU A 196 -12.91 12.09 9.59
CA LEU A 196 -12.25 13.20 10.27
C LEU A 196 -12.47 14.58 9.60
N GLY A 197 -13.38 14.64 8.63
CA GLY A 197 -13.71 15.86 7.90
C GLY A 197 -12.75 16.16 6.74
N ARG A 198 -13.26 16.95 5.79
CA ARG A 198 -12.53 17.29 4.54
C ARG A 198 -11.45 18.35 4.75
N PHE A 199 -11.56 19.16 5.81
CA PHE A 199 -10.70 20.31 6.07
C PHE A 199 -10.00 20.16 7.41
N ILE A 200 -8.68 20.31 7.41
CA ILE A 200 -7.86 20.22 8.63
C ILE A 200 -8.23 21.28 9.67
N THR A 201 -8.72 22.44 9.24
CA THR A 201 -9.17 23.50 10.16
C THR A 201 -10.34 23.01 11.00
N LYS A 202 -11.30 22.34 10.38
CA LYS A 202 -12.46 21.77 11.11
C LYS A 202 -12.00 20.66 12.05
N TYR A 203 -11.12 19.76 11.61
CA TYR A 203 -10.57 18.72 12.47
C TYR A 203 -9.89 19.30 13.72
N ARG A 204 -9.08 20.35 13.55
CA ARG A 204 -8.45 21.08 14.68
C ARG A 204 -9.48 21.65 15.64
N THR A 205 -10.51 22.32 15.14
CA THR A 205 -11.54 22.93 15.97
C THR A 205 -12.39 21.90 16.71
N ASP A 206 -12.69 20.77 16.06
CA ASP A 206 -13.59 19.77 16.63
C ASP A 206 -12.90 18.87 17.68
N TYR A 207 -11.60 18.61 17.54
CA TYR A 207 -10.91 17.59 18.34
C TYR A 207 -9.75 18.13 19.21
N PHE A 208 -9.34 19.38 19.05
CA PHE A 208 -8.18 19.92 19.77
C PHE A 208 -8.51 21.26 20.41
N MET A 209 -8.01 21.46 21.61
CA MET A 209 -8.02 22.77 22.29
C MET A 209 -6.77 23.56 21.83
N PRO A 210 -6.96 24.79 21.31
CA PRO A 210 -5.83 25.63 20.96
C PRO A 210 -5.08 26.09 22.20
N ASP A 211 -3.77 25.82 22.25
CA ASP A 211 -2.86 26.40 23.26
C ASP A 211 -2.11 27.58 22.64
N LYS A 212 -2.06 28.70 23.36
CA LYS A 212 -1.33 29.90 22.93
C LYS A 212 0.03 29.95 23.61
N ARG A 213 1.09 29.64 22.86
CA ARG A 213 2.48 29.81 23.32
C ARG A 213 3.18 30.84 22.45
N ASN A 214 3.79 31.84 23.08
CA ASN A 214 4.59 32.88 22.39
C ASN A 214 3.86 33.54 21.20
N GLY A 215 2.57 33.81 21.35
CA GLY A 215 1.75 34.44 20.30
C GLY A 215 1.37 33.52 19.13
N GLN A 216 1.79 32.25 19.13
CA GLN A 216 1.38 31.26 18.16
C GLN A 216 0.34 30.27 18.73
N ILE A 217 -0.61 29.89 17.90
CA ILE A 217 -1.58 28.86 18.26
C ILE A 217 -0.97 27.49 17.94
N ILE A 218 -0.85 26.66 18.97
CA ILE A 218 -0.41 25.26 18.88
C ILE A 218 -1.62 24.36 19.15
N TYR A 219 -1.72 23.28 18.37
CA TYR A 219 -2.80 22.29 18.52
C TYR A 219 -2.22 20.94 18.94
#